data_3d9ad44fb8aadd51d1bfba831b653b27
#
_entry.id   3d9ad44fb8aadd51d1bfba831b653b27
#
_cell.length_a   1.000
_cell.length_b   1.000
_cell.length_c   1.000
_cell.angle_alpha   90.00
_cell.angle_beta   90.00
_cell.angle_gamma   90.00
#
_symmetry.space_group_name_H-M   'P 1'
#
loop_
_entity.id
_entity.type
_entity.pdbx_description
1 polymer ?
#
loop_
_entity_poly.entity_id
_entity_poly.type
_entity_poly.pdbx_seq_one_letter_code
_entity_poly.pdbx_strand_id
1 'polypeptide(L)'
;VDGLRNALADVVGHRFVVTDADVLTTRSTDQTGRYTGRACALVRPADTAEIAALLNVCRSRGVPVTVQGGRTGLVAGTVPEHDDVLLSTERLAAIGDVDLAAGRITAGAGVTLAQVHSAAAAAGLKFGVDIASRDTATIGGMVSTNAGGLHTVRYGNMAEQVLGLEVVLPDGTTVRRSPKVLSDNSGYNLPALWVGSEGTLGVVTSVDLKLRKIPTYRVTSLIGFDTLQDVVEAGRVLRTLDGVDALELLDGRGLELAARHLKAAVPTGRPWYLLAEVSAAHDPLEDLAELLERIGPPQTPAVAVDAPGSTRLWAARECFAEVVGLFGPPLKFDAALPLDSLATFTEDATAVIASRAPEAIPILFGHVAEGNIHLNVLNCPNADTVYRSVLELVRDHGGNVSSEHGVGSLKRNYLDLALSAQDIATMWAIKRALDPSDYLNRAVMFPDALRH
;
A
#
# COMPACT_ATOMS: atom_id res chain seq x y z
N VAL A 1 -21.05 -1.41 28.82
CA VAL A 1 -20.27 -0.34 28.11
C VAL A 1 -19.47 0.47 29.14
N ASP A 2 -20.04 0.93 30.26
CA ASP A 2 -19.32 1.79 31.21
C ASP A 2 -18.12 1.12 31.89
N GLY A 3 -18.20 -0.17 32.23
CA GLY A 3 -17.10 -0.90 32.83
C GLY A 3 -15.89 -1.11 31.88
N LEU A 4 -16.13 -1.24 30.59
CA LEU A 4 -15.06 -1.30 29.58
C LEU A 4 -14.40 0.07 29.43
N ARG A 5 -15.21 1.13 29.25
CA ARG A 5 -14.72 2.50 29.11
C ARG A 5 -13.81 2.93 30.26
N ASN A 6 -14.23 2.66 31.49
CA ASN A 6 -13.43 2.99 32.67
C ASN A 6 -12.11 2.22 32.68
N ALA A 7 -12.12 0.92 32.41
CA ALA A 7 -10.90 0.12 32.35
C ALA A 7 -9.93 0.55 31.25
N LEU A 8 -10.44 1.00 30.10
CA LEU A 8 -9.61 1.59 29.04
C LEU A 8 -9.05 2.95 29.48
N ALA A 9 -9.85 3.77 30.17
CA ALA A 9 -9.45 5.07 30.67
C ALA A 9 -8.42 4.98 31.82
N ASP A 10 -8.50 3.94 32.64
CA ASP A 10 -7.49 3.67 33.68
C ASP A 10 -6.09 3.42 33.09
N VAL A 11 -6.03 2.91 31.84
CA VAL A 11 -4.75 2.67 31.13
C VAL A 11 -4.23 3.93 30.46
N VAL A 12 -5.04 4.60 29.61
CA VAL A 12 -4.54 5.69 28.73
C VAL A 12 -4.95 7.09 29.23
N GLY A 13 -5.79 7.18 30.25
CA GLY A 13 -6.44 8.42 30.71
C GLY A 13 -7.71 8.75 29.92
N HIS A 14 -8.69 9.35 30.61
CA HIS A 14 -10.04 9.63 30.09
C HIS A 14 -10.07 10.41 28.78
N ARG A 15 -9.14 11.38 28.59
CA ARG A 15 -9.06 12.21 27.37
C ARG A 15 -8.67 11.43 26.11
N PHE A 16 -8.16 10.23 26.27
CA PHE A 16 -7.70 9.39 25.16
C PHE A 16 -8.62 8.20 24.87
N VAL A 17 -9.77 8.15 25.56
CA VAL A 17 -10.87 7.22 25.25
C VAL A 17 -12.04 8.03 24.71
N VAL A 18 -12.36 7.85 23.44
CA VAL A 18 -13.43 8.57 22.75
C VAL A 18 -14.59 7.62 22.50
N THR A 19 -15.81 8.05 22.90
CA THR A 19 -17.06 7.31 22.69
C THR A 19 -18.12 8.17 22.00
N ASP A 20 -17.72 9.34 21.49
CA ASP A 20 -18.59 10.20 20.69
C ASP A 20 -18.99 9.52 19.38
N ALA A 21 -20.29 9.47 19.08
CA ALA A 21 -20.85 8.72 17.97
C ALA A 21 -20.37 9.23 16.60
N ASP A 22 -20.24 10.55 16.44
CA ASP A 22 -19.84 11.15 15.16
C ASP A 22 -18.35 10.86 14.88
N VAL A 23 -17.51 10.93 15.93
CA VAL A 23 -16.10 10.57 15.85
C VAL A 23 -15.95 9.08 15.51
N LEU A 24 -16.70 8.20 16.20
CA LEU A 24 -16.64 6.78 15.95
C LEU A 24 -17.12 6.43 14.54
N THR A 25 -18.18 7.05 14.03
CA THR A 25 -18.64 6.86 12.66
C THR A 25 -17.57 7.25 11.64
N THR A 26 -16.96 8.42 11.81
CA THR A 26 -15.88 8.90 10.94
C THR A 26 -14.67 7.97 10.99
N ARG A 27 -14.31 7.47 12.17
CA ARG A 27 -13.18 6.55 12.35
C ARG A 27 -13.49 5.12 11.88
N SER A 28 -14.75 4.74 11.80
CA SER A 28 -15.22 3.42 11.33
C SER A 28 -15.47 3.36 9.83
N THR A 29 -15.28 4.48 9.10
CA THR A 29 -15.41 4.54 7.64
C THR A 29 -14.04 4.49 6.99
N ASP A 30 -13.92 3.70 5.92
CA ASP A 30 -12.67 3.51 5.18
C ASP A 30 -12.30 4.73 4.32
N GLN A 31 -11.09 4.74 3.76
CA GLN A 31 -10.59 5.82 2.90
C GLN A 31 -11.45 6.06 1.64
N THR A 32 -12.13 5.03 1.13
CA THR A 32 -12.96 5.13 -0.08
C THR A 32 -14.36 5.69 0.21
N GLY A 33 -14.77 5.75 1.47
CA GLY A 33 -16.13 6.11 1.90
C GLY A 33 -17.20 5.05 1.58
N ARG A 34 -16.81 3.86 1.09
CA ARG A 34 -17.73 2.78 0.69
C ARG A 34 -18.08 1.84 1.82
N TYR A 35 -17.19 1.67 2.78
CA TYR A 35 -17.31 0.70 3.84
C TYR A 35 -17.31 1.41 5.19
N THR A 36 -18.38 1.23 5.94
CA THR A 36 -18.55 1.78 7.28
C THR A 36 -18.92 0.65 8.24
N GLY A 37 -18.16 0.53 9.31
CA GLY A 37 -18.40 -0.44 10.35
C GLY A 37 -18.94 0.19 11.64
N ARG A 38 -18.78 -0.53 12.76
CA ARG A 38 -19.25 -0.09 14.07
C ARG A 38 -18.21 -0.38 15.15
N ALA A 39 -17.85 0.66 15.90
CA ALA A 39 -16.93 0.59 17.02
C ALA A 39 -17.61 1.03 18.33
N CYS A 40 -17.19 0.46 19.45
CA CYS A 40 -17.70 0.84 20.78
C CYS A 40 -16.86 1.95 21.45
N ALA A 41 -15.58 2.07 21.09
CA ALA A 41 -14.66 3.10 21.59
C ALA A 41 -13.46 3.27 20.66
N LEU A 42 -12.88 4.47 20.66
CA LEU A 42 -11.55 4.75 20.11
C LEU A 42 -10.58 5.02 21.26
N VAL A 43 -9.45 4.31 21.30
CA VAL A 43 -8.37 4.50 22.28
C VAL A 43 -7.08 4.91 21.60
N ARG A 44 -6.34 5.81 22.25
CA ARG A 44 -5.11 6.40 21.73
C ARG A 44 -3.95 6.23 22.71
N PRO A 45 -3.29 5.06 22.76
CA PRO A 45 -2.15 4.79 23.63
C PRO A 45 -0.93 5.63 23.24
N ALA A 46 -0.10 5.97 24.24
CA ALA A 46 1.12 6.76 24.06
C ALA A 46 2.36 5.92 23.81
N ASP A 47 2.36 4.68 24.29
CA ASP A 47 3.54 3.81 24.28
C ASP A 47 3.17 2.33 24.23
N THR A 48 4.20 1.49 24.15
CA THR A 48 4.10 0.04 24.07
C THR A 48 3.47 -0.58 25.32
N ALA A 49 3.70 0.01 26.50
CA ALA A 49 3.15 -0.52 27.76
C ALA A 49 1.64 -0.28 27.85
N GLU A 50 1.17 0.91 27.43
CA GLU A 50 -0.27 1.21 27.34
C GLU A 50 -0.96 0.27 26.32
N ILE A 51 -0.33 -0.02 25.17
CA ILE A 51 -0.88 -0.99 24.20
C ILE A 51 -1.01 -2.37 24.81
N ALA A 52 0.03 -2.88 25.47
CA ALA A 52 0.01 -4.18 26.13
C ALA A 52 -1.10 -4.29 27.18
N ALA A 53 -1.27 -3.25 28.00
CA ALA A 53 -2.34 -3.17 28.98
C ALA A 53 -3.73 -3.13 28.34
N LEU A 54 -3.93 -2.33 27.28
CA LEU A 54 -5.18 -2.24 26.52
C LEU A 54 -5.58 -3.58 25.90
N LEU A 55 -4.62 -4.28 25.26
CA LEU A 55 -4.87 -5.60 24.68
C LEU A 55 -5.32 -6.59 25.75
N ASN A 56 -4.69 -6.59 26.93
CA ASN A 56 -5.10 -7.43 28.05
C ASN A 56 -6.50 -7.09 28.57
N VAL A 57 -6.86 -5.80 28.64
CA VAL A 57 -8.22 -5.35 29.02
C VAL A 57 -9.24 -5.86 28.01
N CYS A 58 -9.00 -5.71 26.70
CA CYS A 58 -9.92 -6.14 25.66
C CYS A 58 -10.05 -7.67 25.63
N ARG A 59 -8.93 -8.39 25.64
CA ARG A 59 -8.90 -9.87 25.67
C ARG A 59 -9.68 -10.45 26.84
N SER A 60 -9.43 -9.95 28.06
CA SER A 60 -10.11 -10.46 29.28
C SER A 60 -11.63 -10.25 29.25
N ARG A 61 -12.13 -9.35 28.42
CA ARG A 61 -13.57 -9.05 28.28
C ARG A 61 -14.16 -9.60 26.96
N GLY A 62 -13.35 -10.29 26.16
CA GLY A 62 -13.80 -10.83 24.88
C GLY A 62 -14.19 -9.74 23.85
N VAL A 63 -13.61 -8.54 23.96
CA VAL A 63 -13.91 -7.42 23.04
C VAL A 63 -12.88 -7.39 21.92
N PRO A 64 -13.28 -7.44 20.64
CA PRO A 64 -12.38 -7.34 19.51
C PRO A 64 -11.67 -5.99 19.44
N VAL A 65 -10.50 -5.99 18.84
CA VAL A 65 -9.68 -4.78 18.62
C VAL A 65 -9.35 -4.64 17.15
N THR A 66 -9.66 -3.48 16.57
CA THR A 66 -9.20 -3.08 15.23
C THR A 66 -8.13 -2.02 15.35
N VAL A 67 -6.93 -2.31 14.82
CA VAL A 67 -5.79 -1.40 14.86
C VAL A 67 -5.85 -0.41 13.70
N GLN A 68 -5.61 0.87 14.01
CA GLN A 68 -5.61 1.95 13.01
C GLN A 68 -4.31 2.76 13.06
N GLY A 69 -3.64 2.84 11.90
CA GLY A 69 -2.62 3.85 11.63
C GLY A 69 -3.22 5.07 10.91
N GLY A 70 -2.64 5.46 9.77
CA GLY A 70 -3.10 6.59 8.93
C GLY A 70 -4.45 6.39 8.23
N ARG A 71 -5.00 5.20 8.23
CA ARG A 71 -6.27 4.83 7.59
C ARG A 71 -6.33 5.11 6.08
N THR A 72 -5.20 4.99 5.40
CA THR A 72 -5.06 5.22 3.95
C THR A 72 -5.27 3.96 3.11
N GLY A 73 -5.48 2.81 3.75
CA GLY A 73 -5.67 1.52 3.08
C GLY A 73 -6.98 1.47 2.26
N LEU A 74 -6.94 0.72 1.15
CA LEU A 74 -8.00 0.67 0.14
C LEU A 74 -8.82 -0.63 0.16
N VAL A 75 -8.58 -1.50 1.15
CA VAL A 75 -9.21 -2.82 1.27
C VAL A 75 -10.05 -2.98 2.56
N ALA A 76 -10.50 -1.87 3.13
CA ALA A 76 -11.30 -1.81 4.35
C ALA A 76 -10.67 -2.50 5.59
N GLY A 77 -9.34 -2.65 5.63
CA GLY A 77 -8.63 -3.35 6.72
C GLY A 77 -8.66 -2.63 8.08
N THR A 78 -9.10 -1.38 8.13
CA THR A 78 -9.26 -0.58 9.36
C THR A 78 -10.71 -0.37 9.76
N VAL A 79 -11.66 -1.05 9.10
CA VAL A 79 -13.10 -0.95 9.37
C VAL A 79 -13.47 -1.98 10.45
N PRO A 80 -14.03 -1.54 11.61
CA PRO A 80 -14.47 -2.45 12.67
C PRO A 80 -15.79 -3.14 12.30
N GLU A 81 -15.93 -4.44 12.54
CA GLU A 81 -17.16 -5.18 12.19
C GLU A 81 -18.00 -5.62 13.41
N HIS A 82 -17.42 -5.67 14.62
CA HIS A 82 -18.03 -6.38 15.76
C HIS A 82 -18.16 -5.54 17.04
N ASP A 83 -18.45 -4.24 16.92
CA ASP A 83 -18.37 -3.29 18.04
C ASP A 83 -16.97 -3.22 18.67
N ASP A 84 -15.95 -3.25 17.83
CA ASP A 84 -14.56 -3.31 18.22
C ASP A 84 -14.13 -2.07 19.02
N VAL A 85 -13.08 -2.23 19.81
CA VAL A 85 -12.26 -1.11 20.26
C VAL A 85 -11.31 -0.74 19.11
N LEU A 86 -11.41 0.50 18.62
CA LEU A 86 -10.42 1.06 17.69
C LEU A 86 -9.17 1.47 18.47
N LEU A 87 -8.02 0.86 18.15
CA LEU A 87 -6.73 1.21 18.72
C LEU A 87 -5.94 2.05 17.70
N SER A 88 -5.80 3.34 17.96
CA SER A 88 -5.05 4.25 17.10
C SER A 88 -3.59 4.36 17.54
N THR A 89 -2.67 4.16 16.60
CA THR A 89 -1.22 4.30 16.85
C THR A 89 -0.71 5.74 16.69
N GLU A 90 -1.59 6.72 16.47
CA GLU A 90 -1.22 8.12 16.15
C GLU A 90 -0.30 8.78 17.18
N ARG A 91 -0.34 8.38 18.46
CA ARG A 91 0.53 8.93 19.50
C ARG A 91 1.91 8.27 19.57
N LEU A 92 2.14 7.18 18.87
CA LEU A 92 3.46 6.56 18.72
C LEU A 92 4.29 7.33 17.68
N ALA A 93 4.42 8.63 17.85
CA ALA A 93 4.97 9.56 16.86
C ALA A 93 6.43 9.94 17.11
N ALA A 94 7.15 9.19 17.95
CA ALA A 94 8.57 9.42 18.19
C ALA A 94 9.40 9.02 16.97
N ILE A 95 10.30 9.88 16.54
CA ILE A 95 11.29 9.62 15.49
C ILE A 95 12.70 9.80 16.08
N GLY A 96 13.55 8.82 15.89
CA GLY A 96 14.92 8.85 16.38
C GLY A 96 15.86 9.61 15.45
N ASP A 97 17.08 9.82 15.92
CA ASP A 97 18.15 10.38 15.10
C ASP A 97 18.56 9.41 13.99
N VAL A 98 18.98 9.96 12.85
CA VAL A 98 19.53 9.19 11.74
C VAL A 98 20.93 8.69 12.10
N ASP A 99 21.11 7.38 12.11
CA ASP A 99 22.41 6.74 12.19
C ASP A 99 23.05 6.73 10.78
N LEU A 100 23.89 7.72 10.51
CA LEU A 100 24.56 7.88 9.20
C LEU A 100 25.51 6.72 8.89
N ALA A 101 26.15 6.13 9.92
CA ALA A 101 27.11 5.05 9.74
C ALA A 101 26.41 3.75 9.33
N ALA A 102 25.25 3.47 9.94
CA ALA A 102 24.43 2.30 9.62
C ALA A 102 23.41 2.56 8.51
N GLY A 103 23.20 3.81 8.09
CA GLY A 103 22.17 4.18 7.11
C GLY A 103 20.78 3.79 7.57
N ARG A 104 20.40 4.16 8.81
CA ARG A 104 19.10 3.75 9.38
C ARG A 104 18.48 4.85 10.24
N ILE A 105 17.18 4.72 10.46
CA ILE A 105 16.38 5.53 11.38
C ILE A 105 15.36 4.66 12.11
N THR A 106 15.11 4.95 13.38
CA THR A 106 14.02 4.31 14.14
C THR A 106 12.82 5.25 14.16
N ALA A 107 11.63 4.72 13.81
CA ALA A 107 10.39 5.46 13.80
C ALA A 107 9.29 4.73 14.58
N GLY A 108 8.53 5.45 15.40
CA GLY A 108 7.32 4.95 16.01
C GLY A 108 6.25 4.63 14.97
N ALA A 109 5.35 3.72 15.26
CA ALA A 109 4.34 3.25 14.32
C ALA A 109 3.38 4.35 13.82
N GLY A 110 3.19 5.43 14.59
CA GLY A 110 2.36 6.59 14.24
C GLY A 110 3.09 7.69 13.47
N VAL A 111 4.41 7.58 13.25
CA VAL A 111 5.19 8.51 12.40
C VAL A 111 4.70 8.39 10.96
N THR A 112 4.48 9.53 10.28
CA THR A 112 4.07 9.51 8.87
C THR A 112 5.25 9.29 7.93
N LEU A 113 4.98 8.80 6.73
CA LEU A 113 5.99 8.63 5.69
C LEU A 113 6.68 9.96 5.37
N ALA A 114 5.92 11.06 5.28
CA ALA A 114 6.46 12.40 5.04
C ALA A 114 7.48 12.83 6.12
N GLN A 115 7.23 12.48 7.39
CA GLN A 115 8.16 12.77 8.49
C GLN A 115 9.46 11.96 8.33
N VAL A 116 9.38 10.69 7.94
CA VAL A 116 10.57 9.85 7.65
C VAL A 116 11.36 10.42 6.48
N HIS A 117 10.69 10.80 5.39
CA HIS A 117 11.33 11.44 4.24
C HIS A 117 12.05 12.74 4.63
N SER A 118 11.39 13.58 5.44
CA SER A 118 11.97 14.84 5.90
C SER A 118 13.21 14.62 6.77
N ALA A 119 13.16 13.67 7.71
CA ALA A 119 14.30 13.34 8.57
C ALA A 119 15.47 12.74 7.78
N ALA A 120 15.19 11.83 6.82
CA ALA A 120 16.21 11.27 5.95
C ALA A 120 16.88 12.34 5.07
N ALA A 121 16.08 13.22 4.45
CA ALA A 121 16.57 14.31 3.60
C ALA A 121 17.45 15.32 4.38
N ALA A 122 17.07 15.68 5.60
CA ALA A 122 17.87 16.53 6.48
C ALA A 122 19.25 15.93 6.80
N ALA A 123 19.37 14.60 6.75
CA ALA A 123 20.62 13.86 6.93
C ALA A 123 21.36 13.54 5.61
N GLY A 124 20.90 14.05 4.46
CA GLY A 124 21.48 13.76 3.14
C GLY A 124 21.21 12.34 2.64
N LEU A 125 20.17 11.70 3.15
CA LEU A 125 19.73 10.34 2.77
C LEU A 125 18.29 10.36 2.24
N LYS A 126 17.83 9.23 1.70
CA LYS A 126 16.43 9.01 1.30
C LYS A 126 15.90 7.71 1.90
N PHE A 127 14.59 7.64 2.12
CA PHE A 127 13.86 6.40 2.35
C PHE A 127 13.37 5.84 1.02
N GLY A 128 13.39 4.52 0.84
CA GLY A 128 13.16 3.89 -0.46
C GLY A 128 11.69 3.80 -0.88
N VAL A 129 10.74 3.72 0.06
CA VAL A 129 9.31 3.62 -0.25
C VAL A 129 8.69 5.00 -0.40
N ASP A 130 7.89 5.20 -1.45
CA ASP A 130 7.11 6.42 -1.66
C ASP A 130 5.74 6.09 -2.23
N ILE A 131 4.69 6.65 -1.60
CA ILE A 131 3.28 6.45 -1.96
C ILE A 131 2.53 7.79 -1.99
N ALA A 132 1.42 7.86 -2.71
CA ALA A 132 0.63 9.09 -2.86
C ALA A 132 0.12 9.66 -1.51
N SER A 133 -0.21 8.80 -0.54
CA SER A 133 -0.74 9.19 0.77
C SER A 133 0.33 9.49 1.82
N ARG A 134 1.53 9.92 1.42
CA ARG A 134 2.72 10.10 2.29
C ARG A 134 2.49 10.97 3.53
N ASP A 135 1.58 11.94 3.47
CA ASP A 135 1.31 12.86 4.57
C ASP A 135 0.49 12.23 5.71
N THR A 136 -0.23 11.16 5.41
CA THR A 136 -1.14 10.50 6.36
C THR A 136 -0.81 9.03 6.61
N ALA A 137 -0.22 8.33 5.65
CA ALA A 137 0.23 6.95 5.82
C ALA A 137 1.28 6.86 6.92
N THR A 138 1.06 5.99 7.91
CA THR A 138 1.97 5.82 9.05
C THR A 138 2.86 4.61 8.88
N ILE A 139 4.06 4.66 9.44
CA ILE A 139 5.06 3.59 9.31
C ILE A 139 4.54 2.24 9.81
N GLY A 140 3.83 2.21 10.94
CA GLY A 140 3.22 0.95 11.44
C GLY A 140 2.17 0.39 10.48
N GLY A 141 1.34 1.25 9.87
CA GLY A 141 0.37 0.85 8.86
C GLY A 141 1.05 0.32 7.59
N MET A 142 2.08 1.01 7.11
CA MET A 142 2.85 0.60 5.92
C MET A 142 3.57 -0.75 6.12
N VAL A 143 4.16 -0.99 7.31
CA VAL A 143 4.72 -2.30 7.66
C VAL A 143 3.64 -3.37 7.68
N SER A 144 2.51 -3.09 8.34
CA SER A 144 1.42 -4.06 8.46
C SER A 144 0.82 -4.48 7.12
N THR A 145 0.83 -3.59 6.12
CA THR A 145 0.32 -3.89 4.76
C THR A 145 1.43 -4.26 3.78
N ASN A 146 2.69 -4.26 4.19
CA ASN A 146 3.86 -4.42 3.32
C ASN A 146 3.82 -3.44 2.13
N ALA A 147 3.54 -2.17 2.41
CA ALA A 147 3.32 -1.17 1.38
C ALA A 147 4.51 -1.06 0.41
N GLY A 148 4.20 -1.04 -0.88
CA GLY A 148 5.10 -0.75 -1.98
C GLY A 148 4.99 0.70 -2.43
N GLY A 149 4.98 0.94 -3.73
CA GLY A 149 4.73 2.25 -4.36
C GLY A 149 5.66 2.53 -5.54
N LEU A 150 5.82 3.82 -5.84
CA LEU A 150 6.44 4.29 -7.09
C LEU A 150 7.86 3.76 -7.34
N HIS A 151 8.62 3.47 -6.28
CA HIS A 151 10.02 3.07 -6.40
C HIS A 151 10.28 1.60 -6.03
N THR A 152 9.22 0.77 -6.02
CA THR A 152 9.33 -0.66 -5.64
C THR A 152 10.28 -1.42 -6.56
N VAL A 153 10.28 -1.10 -7.85
CA VAL A 153 11.21 -1.72 -8.84
C VAL A 153 12.67 -1.61 -8.43
N ARG A 154 13.04 -0.55 -7.71
CA ARG A 154 14.42 -0.29 -7.30
C ARG A 154 14.73 -0.67 -5.86
N TYR A 155 13.83 -0.33 -4.95
CA TYR A 155 14.10 -0.43 -3.51
C TYR A 155 13.32 -1.54 -2.83
N GLY A 156 12.37 -2.15 -3.52
CA GLY A 156 11.42 -3.11 -2.94
C GLY A 156 10.33 -2.40 -2.12
N ASN A 157 9.48 -3.21 -1.51
CA ASN A 157 8.43 -2.77 -0.60
C ASN A 157 8.95 -2.64 0.85
N MET A 158 8.05 -2.51 1.83
CA MET A 158 8.44 -2.36 3.24
C MET A 158 9.26 -3.54 3.76
N ALA A 159 9.07 -4.77 3.26
CA ALA A 159 9.84 -5.94 3.69
C ALA A 159 11.35 -5.74 3.48
N GLU A 160 11.78 -5.10 2.41
CA GLU A 160 13.18 -4.82 2.11
C GLU A 160 13.74 -3.60 2.87
N GLN A 161 12.85 -2.80 3.48
CA GLN A 161 13.22 -1.60 4.22
C GLN A 161 13.29 -1.82 5.74
N VAL A 162 12.56 -2.81 6.26
CA VAL A 162 12.52 -3.11 7.70
C VAL A 162 13.77 -3.87 8.13
N LEU A 163 14.59 -3.22 8.98
CA LEU A 163 15.77 -3.83 9.58
C LEU A 163 15.44 -4.51 10.92
N GLY A 164 14.42 -4.01 11.60
CA GLY A 164 13.95 -4.53 12.86
C GLY A 164 12.66 -3.85 13.28
N LEU A 165 11.98 -4.42 14.27
CA LEU A 165 10.74 -3.85 14.78
C LEU A 165 10.46 -4.25 16.22
N GLU A 166 9.51 -3.53 16.84
CA GLU A 166 8.91 -3.87 18.11
C GLU A 166 7.40 -4.07 17.90
N VAL A 167 6.85 -5.11 18.49
CA VAL A 167 5.44 -5.51 18.37
C VAL A 167 4.91 -5.92 19.73
N VAL A 168 3.67 -5.57 20.02
CA VAL A 168 2.89 -6.13 21.12
C VAL A 168 2.00 -7.24 20.58
N LEU A 169 2.19 -8.44 21.08
CA LEU A 169 1.40 -9.62 20.73
C LEU A 169 0.00 -9.55 21.34
N PRO A 170 -0.95 -10.35 20.83
CA PRO A 170 -2.32 -10.37 21.37
C PRO A 170 -2.43 -10.69 22.87
N ASP A 171 -1.47 -11.40 23.45
CA ASP A 171 -1.43 -11.68 24.88
C ASP A 171 -0.83 -10.55 25.74
N GLY A 172 -0.42 -9.43 25.11
CA GLY A 172 0.24 -8.31 25.75
C GLY A 172 1.78 -8.46 25.86
N THR A 173 2.35 -9.56 25.40
CA THR A 173 3.80 -9.74 25.37
C THR A 173 4.44 -8.81 24.36
N THR A 174 5.52 -8.13 24.72
CA THR A 174 6.30 -7.30 23.80
C THR A 174 7.45 -8.10 23.22
N VAL A 175 7.53 -8.15 21.89
CA VAL A 175 8.66 -8.74 21.15
C VAL A 175 9.41 -7.61 20.46
N ARG A 176 10.72 -7.53 20.69
CA ARG A 176 11.62 -6.60 20.02
C ARG A 176 12.73 -7.34 19.32
N ARG A 177 12.82 -7.15 18.00
CA ARG A 177 13.90 -7.66 17.18
C ARG A 177 14.49 -6.50 16.38
N SER A 178 15.57 -5.94 16.91
CA SER A 178 16.27 -4.78 16.35
C SER A 178 17.78 -5.07 16.38
N PRO A 179 18.29 -5.87 15.41
CA PRO A 179 19.70 -6.23 15.39
C PRO A 179 20.56 -4.99 15.14
N LYS A 180 21.64 -4.88 15.95
CA LYS A 180 22.63 -3.82 15.81
C LYS A 180 23.80 -4.22 14.89
N VAL A 181 23.74 -5.41 14.33
CA VAL A 181 24.74 -6.00 13.44
C VAL A 181 24.18 -6.21 12.05
N LEU A 182 25.06 -6.22 11.03
CA LEU A 182 24.64 -6.39 9.63
C LEU A 182 24.20 -7.82 9.29
N SER A 183 24.69 -8.81 10.04
CA SER A 183 24.38 -10.23 9.82
C SER A 183 23.90 -10.83 11.13
N ASP A 184 22.71 -11.43 11.13
CA ASP A 184 22.10 -12.10 12.27
C ASP A 184 21.35 -13.35 11.81
N ASN A 185 21.97 -14.52 12.03
CA ASN A 185 21.42 -15.84 11.70
C ASN A 185 21.01 -16.61 12.99
N SER A 186 20.70 -15.91 14.09
CA SER A 186 20.38 -16.52 15.38
C SER A 186 18.91 -16.95 15.53
N GLY A 187 18.27 -17.42 14.46
CA GLY A 187 16.91 -17.92 14.49
C GLY A 187 16.06 -17.45 13.31
N TYR A 188 14.75 -17.53 13.45
CA TYR A 188 13.81 -17.08 12.43
C TYR A 188 13.89 -15.56 12.19
N ASN A 189 13.64 -15.13 10.96
CA ASN A 189 13.42 -13.71 10.65
C ASN A 189 12.05 -13.28 11.18
N LEU A 190 11.98 -13.00 12.49
CA LEU A 190 10.72 -12.60 13.13
C LEU A 190 10.13 -11.32 12.55
N PRO A 191 10.89 -10.25 12.21
CA PRO A 191 10.33 -9.07 11.57
C PRO A 191 9.47 -9.40 10.35
N ALA A 192 9.89 -10.32 9.50
CA ALA A 192 9.15 -10.72 8.31
C ALA A 192 7.76 -11.32 8.61
N LEU A 193 7.52 -11.83 9.83
CA LEU A 193 6.23 -12.39 10.22
C LEU A 193 5.15 -11.30 10.36
N TRP A 194 5.52 -10.10 10.78
CA TRP A 194 4.57 -8.99 10.98
C TRP A 194 4.44 -8.07 9.78
N VAL A 195 5.44 -8.06 8.88
CA VAL A 195 5.34 -7.33 7.61
C VAL A 195 4.27 -8.00 6.74
N GLY A 196 3.26 -7.24 6.33
CA GLY A 196 2.12 -7.76 5.56
C GLY A 196 1.10 -8.56 6.37
N SER A 197 1.22 -8.62 7.71
CA SER A 197 0.25 -9.33 8.56
C SER A 197 -1.06 -8.56 8.77
N GLU A 198 -1.17 -7.34 8.30
CA GLU A 198 -2.33 -6.45 8.43
C GLU A 198 -2.85 -6.32 9.89
N GLY A 199 -1.91 -6.35 10.86
CA GLY A 199 -2.22 -6.23 12.28
C GLY A 199 -2.90 -7.46 12.90
N THR A 200 -3.01 -8.57 12.18
CA THR A 200 -3.66 -9.80 12.70
C THR A 200 -2.77 -10.57 13.70
N LEU A 201 -1.45 -10.37 13.65
CA LEU A 201 -0.48 -11.11 14.48
C LEU A 201 0.10 -10.28 15.63
N GLY A 202 -0.23 -8.99 15.71
CA GLY A 202 0.27 -8.09 16.75
C GLY A 202 0.17 -6.62 16.32
N VAL A 203 0.43 -5.71 17.27
CA VAL A 203 0.43 -4.28 17.06
C VAL A 203 1.87 -3.79 16.96
N VAL A 204 2.29 -3.35 15.76
CA VAL A 204 3.62 -2.74 15.55
C VAL A 204 3.68 -1.41 16.31
N THR A 205 4.73 -1.21 17.10
CA THR A 205 4.93 0.00 17.93
C THR A 205 6.12 0.83 17.50
N SER A 206 7.19 0.20 17.01
CA SER A 206 8.40 0.88 16.53
C SER A 206 9.06 0.08 15.43
N VAL A 207 9.74 0.76 14.50
CA VAL A 207 10.38 0.13 13.32
C VAL A 207 11.74 0.77 13.07
N ASP A 208 12.76 -0.06 12.85
CA ASP A 208 14.06 0.37 12.32
C ASP A 208 14.03 0.27 10.80
N LEU A 209 14.22 1.39 10.13
CA LEU A 209 14.11 1.56 8.69
C LEU A 209 15.48 1.77 8.05
N LYS A 210 15.68 1.17 6.89
CA LYS A 210 16.87 1.34 6.07
C LYS A 210 16.80 2.61 5.26
N LEU A 211 17.86 3.42 5.31
CA LEU A 211 18.02 4.61 4.50
C LEU A 211 19.07 4.40 3.39
N ARG A 212 18.95 5.17 2.32
CA ARG A 212 19.77 5.06 1.11
C ARG A 212 20.43 6.41 0.81
N LYS A 213 21.57 6.38 0.11
CA LYS A 213 22.17 7.59 -0.46
C LYS A 213 21.25 8.19 -1.51
N ILE A 214 21.18 9.50 -1.57
CA ILE A 214 20.49 10.22 -2.64
C ILE A 214 21.33 10.11 -3.92
N PRO A 215 20.79 9.63 -5.05
CA PRO A 215 21.48 9.64 -6.33
C PRO A 215 21.80 11.05 -6.79
N THR A 216 22.94 11.24 -7.49
CA THR A 216 23.39 12.56 -7.94
C THR A 216 22.64 13.03 -9.17
N TYR A 217 22.34 12.13 -10.08
CA TYR A 217 21.66 12.42 -11.36
C TYR A 217 20.30 11.76 -11.40
N ARG A 218 19.37 12.43 -12.08
CA ARG A 218 18.01 11.91 -12.33
C ARG A 218 17.57 12.34 -13.71
N VAL A 219 17.02 11.41 -14.47
CA VAL A 219 16.38 11.64 -15.75
C VAL A 219 14.99 11.04 -15.72
N THR A 220 13.98 11.82 -16.09
CA THR A 220 12.59 11.38 -16.24
C THR A 220 12.20 11.46 -17.71
N SER A 221 11.57 10.44 -18.25
CA SER A 221 11.03 10.45 -19.62
C SER A 221 9.56 10.05 -19.64
N LEU A 222 8.80 10.62 -20.58
CA LEU A 222 7.41 10.28 -20.86
C LEU A 222 7.26 9.95 -22.33
N ILE A 223 6.80 8.72 -22.62
CA ILE A 223 6.83 8.10 -23.92
C ILE A 223 5.40 7.68 -24.27
N GLY A 224 4.90 8.07 -25.45
CA GLY A 224 3.59 7.64 -25.95
C GLY A 224 3.69 6.42 -26.86
N PHE A 225 2.72 5.50 -26.76
CA PHE A 225 2.62 4.27 -27.53
C PHE A 225 1.23 4.05 -28.10
N ASP A 226 1.13 3.24 -29.14
CA ASP A 226 -0.12 2.89 -29.81
C ASP A 226 -0.79 1.63 -29.18
N THR A 227 0.03 0.71 -28.60
CA THR A 227 -0.47 -0.52 -27.99
C THR A 227 0.09 -0.70 -26.59
N LEU A 228 -0.65 -1.43 -25.74
CA LEU A 228 -0.17 -1.82 -24.41
C LEU A 228 1.00 -2.81 -24.50
N GLN A 229 1.01 -3.67 -25.52
CA GLN A 229 2.13 -4.60 -25.76
C GLN A 229 3.44 -3.85 -25.97
N ASP A 230 3.43 -2.75 -26.72
CA ASP A 230 4.63 -1.92 -26.94
C ASP A 230 5.12 -1.28 -25.63
N VAL A 231 4.20 -0.87 -24.73
CA VAL A 231 4.57 -0.39 -23.38
C VAL A 231 5.25 -1.48 -22.56
N VAL A 232 4.72 -2.70 -22.59
CA VAL A 232 5.28 -3.84 -21.86
C VAL A 232 6.69 -4.15 -22.37
N GLU A 233 6.89 -4.21 -23.68
CA GLU A 233 8.21 -4.45 -24.27
C GLU A 233 9.20 -3.31 -23.97
N ALA A 234 8.76 -2.06 -24.07
CA ALA A 234 9.56 -0.91 -23.67
C ALA A 234 9.95 -0.98 -22.19
N GLY A 235 9.01 -1.35 -21.30
CA GLY A 235 9.27 -1.56 -19.90
C GLY A 235 10.31 -2.63 -19.63
N ARG A 236 10.27 -3.76 -20.35
CA ARG A 236 11.28 -4.83 -20.28
C ARG A 236 12.67 -4.35 -20.68
N VAL A 237 12.77 -3.60 -21.78
CA VAL A 237 14.02 -3.03 -22.24
C VAL A 237 14.57 -2.02 -21.21
N LEU A 238 13.75 -1.07 -20.78
CA LEU A 238 14.18 -0.03 -19.84
C LEU A 238 14.57 -0.61 -18.47
N ARG A 239 13.93 -1.68 -18.02
CA ARG A 239 14.26 -2.35 -16.75
C ARG A 239 15.69 -2.90 -16.71
N THR A 240 16.36 -3.03 -17.86
CA THR A 240 17.77 -3.47 -17.91
C THR A 240 18.76 -2.37 -17.52
N LEU A 241 18.32 -1.10 -17.44
CA LEU A 241 19.16 -0.01 -16.95
C LEU A 241 19.43 -0.14 -15.46
N ASP A 242 20.67 0.14 -15.09
CA ASP A 242 21.01 0.35 -13.69
C ASP A 242 20.37 1.66 -13.21
N GLY A 243 19.67 1.59 -12.08
CA GLY A 243 19.14 2.78 -11.44
C GLY A 243 17.74 3.19 -11.88
N VAL A 244 16.97 2.33 -12.50
CA VAL A 244 15.54 2.55 -12.75
C VAL A 244 14.82 2.75 -11.43
N ASP A 245 14.29 3.96 -11.22
CA ASP A 245 13.50 4.30 -10.02
C ASP A 245 12.01 3.97 -10.21
N ALA A 246 11.47 4.19 -11.43
CA ALA A 246 10.06 3.95 -11.72
C ALA A 246 9.82 3.64 -13.20
N LEU A 247 8.85 2.77 -13.49
CA LEU A 247 8.28 2.52 -14.81
C LEU A 247 6.75 2.46 -14.67
N GLU A 248 6.10 3.59 -15.00
CA GLU A 248 4.67 3.79 -14.78
C GLU A 248 3.87 3.70 -16.07
N LEU A 249 2.96 2.75 -16.17
CA LEU A 249 1.96 2.65 -17.21
C LEU A 249 0.85 3.66 -16.98
N LEU A 250 0.43 4.40 -18.01
CA LEU A 250 -0.67 5.35 -17.96
C LEU A 250 -1.64 5.12 -19.14
N ASP A 251 -2.93 4.98 -18.83
CA ASP A 251 -4.01 4.89 -19.82
C ASP A 251 -4.30 6.30 -20.41
N GLY A 252 -4.24 6.45 -21.71
CA GLY A 252 -4.51 7.70 -22.41
C GLY A 252 -5.92 8.24 -22.17
N ARG A 253 -6.92 7.36 -21.96
CA ARG A 253 -8.29 7.78 -21.58
C ARG A 253 -8.31 8.51 -20.24
N GLY A 254 -7.51 8.06 -19.28
CA GLY A 254 -7.36 8.73 -17.98
C GLY A 254 -6.77 10.13 -18.15
N LEU A 255 -5.76 10.29 -19.01
CA LEU A 255 -5.16 11.58 -19.31
C LEU A 255 -6.14 12.51 -20.06
N GLU A 256 -6.94 11.98 -20.97
CA GLU A 256 -8.00 12.76 -21.64
C GLU A 256 -9.07 13.24 -20.66
N LEU A 257 -9.47 12.39 -19.69
CA LEU A 257 -10.40 12.80 -18.62
C LEU A 257 -9.76 13.88 -17.74
N ALA A 258 -8.48 13.76 -17.37
CA ALA A 258 -7.76 14.79 -16.62
C ALA A 258 -7.72 16.12 -17.38
N ALA A 259 -7.36 16.11 -18.65
CA ALA A 259 -7.34 17.31 -19.47
C ALA A 259 -8.72 17.97 -19.59
N ARG A 260 -9.77 17.16 -19.79
CA ARG A 260 -11.14 17.64 -20.00
C ARG A 260 -11.79 18.18 -18.73
N HIS A 261 -11.71 17.41 -17.62
CA HIS A 261 -12.47 17.70 -16.40
C HIS A 261 -11.66 18.45 -15.33
N LEU A 262 -10.36 18.17 -15.23
CA LEU A 262 -9.47 18.78 -14.23
C LEU A 262 -8.65 19.94 -14.80
N LYS A 263 -8.70 20.15 -16.13
CA LYS A 263 -7.85 21.15 -16.83
C LYS A 263 -6.36 20.91 -16.62
N ALA A 264 -5.99 19.65 -16.37
CA ALA A 264 -4.60 19.28 -16.18
C ALA A 264 -3.79 19.45 -17.48
N ALA A 265 -2.59 20.00 -17.36
CA ALA A 265 -1.66 20.16 -18.48
C ALA A 265 -0.87 18.84 -18.67
N VAL A 266 -1.55 17.83 -19.22
CA VAL A 266 -1.02 16.49 -19.44
C VAL A 266 -1.06 16.14 -20.94
N PRO A 267 -0.19 15.22 -21.42
CA PRO A 267 -0.21 14.79 -22.81
C PRO A 267 -1.49 14.03 -23.13
N THR A 268 -1.95 14.15 -24.38
CA THR A 268 -3.10 13.44 -24.93
C THR A 268 -2.80 12.97 -26.35
N GLY A 269 -3.67 12.15 -26.95
CA GLY A 269 -3.57 11.71 -28.34
C GLY A 269 -2.84 10.39 -28.56
N ARG A 270 -2.41 9.71 -27.49
CA ARG A 270 -1.96 8.31 -27.56
C ARG A 270 -2.79 7.44 -26.63
N PRO A 271 -3.07 6.18 -26.99
CA PRO A 271 -3.81 5.26 -26.12
C PRO A 271 -3.06 4.93 -24.83
N TRP A 272 -1.73 4.89 -24.88
CA TRP A 272 -0.88 4.47 -23.76
C TRP A 272 0.34 5.34 -23.61
N TYR A 273 0.80 5.50 -22.38
CA TYR A 273 2.04 6.18 -22.06
C TYR A 273 2.85 5.37 -21.04
N LEU A 274 4.16 5.50 -21.14
CA LEU A 274 5.13 4.99 -20.18
C LEU A 274 5.92 6.17 -19.61
N LEU A 275 5.84 6.39 -18.30
CA LEU A 275 6.74 7.28 -17.60
C LEU A 275 7.88 6.44 -17.05
N ALA A 276 9.11 6.78 -17.37
CA ALA A 276 10.30 6.14 -16.84
C ALA A 276 11.16 7.16 -16.09
N GLU A 277 11.59 6.80 -14.88
CA GLU A 277 12.53 7.58 -14.11
C GLU A 277 13.76 6.75 -13.78
N VAL A 278 14.94 7.28 -14.05
CA VAL A 278 16.24 6.64 -13.82
C VAL A 278 17.10 7.58 -13.00
N SER A 279 17.76 7.09 -11.96
CA SER A 279 18.70 7.89 -11.19
C SER A 279 19.95 7.10 -10.82
N ALA A 280 21.13 7.74 -10.93
CA ALA A 280 22.41 7.09 -10.71
C ALA A 280 23.46 8.05 -10.09
N ALA A 281 24.63 7.50 -9.80
CA ALA A 281 25.78 8.29 -9.38
C ALA A 281 26.49 8.97 -10.57
N HIS A 282 26.34 8.45 -11.79
CA HIS A 282 26.76 9.03 -13.06
C HIS A 282 25.52 9.45 -13.87
N ASP A 283 25.69 10.29 -14.89
CA ASP A 283 24.58 10.76 -15.71
C ASP A 283 24.00 9.61 -16.57
N PRO A 284 22.74 9.20 -16.35
CA PRO A 284 22.13 8.08 -17.11
C PRO A 284 21.52 8.51 -18.46
N LEU A 285 21.70 9.76 -18.91
CA LEU A 285 20.99 10.29 -20.07
C LEU A 285 21.37 9.58 -21.36
N GLU A 286 22.66 9.30 -21.59
CA GLU A 286 23.14 8.59 -22.80
C GLU A 286 22.61 7.14 -22.80
N ASP A 287 22.74 6.42 -21.70
CA ASP A 287 22.26 5.02 -21.59
C ASP A 287 20.74 4.94 -21.85
N LEU A 288 19.97 5.89 -21.29
CA LEU A 288 18.54 5.97 -21.55
C LEU A 288 18.24 6.28 -23.02
N ALA A 289 18.98 7.22 -23.64
CA ALA A 289 18.79 7.60 -25.05
C ALA A 289 19.05 6.43 -25.99
N GLU A 290 20.13 5.65 -25.79
CA GLU A 290 20.41 4.44 -26.57
C GLU A 290 19.28 3.40 -26.50
N LEU A 291 18.71 3.19 -25.31
CA LEU A 291 17.59 2.26 -25.16
C LEU A 291 16.32 2.80 -25.81
N LEU A 292 16.04 4.11 -25.72
CA LEU A 292 14.90 4.72 -26.40
C LEU A 292 15.02 4.61 -27.93
N GLU A 293 16.23 4.75 -28.50
CA GLU A 293 16.45 4.50 -29.93
C GLU A 293 16.17 3.04 -30.32
N ARG A 294 16.56 2.07 -29.48
CA ARG A 294 16.28 0.65 -29.71
C ARG A 294 14.79 0.32 -29.63
N ILE A 295 14.07 0.96 -28.70
CA ILE A 295 12.61 0.82 -28.55
C ILE A 295 11.91 1.39 -29.79
N GLY A 296 12.39 2.48 -30.35
CA GLY A 296 11.82 3.13 -31.53
C GLY A 296 10.38 3.61 -31.32
N PRO A 297 10.12 4.42 -30.28
CA PRO A 297 8.75 4.85 -29.98
C PRO A 297 8.15 5.65 -31.12
N PRO A 298 6.79 5.61 -31.30
CA PRO A 298 6.11 6.23 -32.44
C PRO A 298 6.15 7.77 -32.44
N GLN A 299 6.64 8.36 -31.36
CA GLN A 299 6.88 9.81 -31.26
C GLN A 299 8.11 10.09 -30.38
N THR A 300 8.73 11.24 -30.55
CA THR A 300 9.86 11.68 -29.74
C THR A 300 9.45 11.76 -28.26
N PRO A 301 10.14 11.05 -27.35
CA PRO A 301 9.87 11.13 -25.91
C PRO A 301 10.10 12.54 -25.36
N ALA A 302 9.28 12.93 -24.38
CA ALA A 302 9.59 14.08 -23.55
C ALA A 302 10.61 13.66 -22.48
N VAL A 303 11.72 14.39 -22.35
CA VAL A 303 12.79 14.08 -21.40
C VAL A 303 13.07 15.28 -20.51
N ALA A 304 13.27 15.06 -19.22
CA ALA A 304 13.62 16.05 -18.23
C ALA A 304 14.84 15.58 -17.41
N VAL A 305 15.80 16.49 -17.25
CA VAL A 305 17.04 16.28 -16.47
C VAL A 305 17.10 17.18 -15.23
N ASP A 306 16.05 17.97 -14.99
CA ASP A 306 15.94 18.88 -13.86
C ASP A 306 14.65 18.60 -13.04
N ALA A 307 14.64 19.04 -11.79
CA ALA A 307 13.51 18.79 -10.90
C ALA A 307 12.19 19.42 -11.39
N PRO A 308 12.13 20.68 -11.90
CA PRO A 308 10.90 21.25 -12.44
C PRO A 308 10.36 20.48 -13.66
N GLY A 309 11.25 20.04 -14.54
CA GLY A 309 10.90 19.22 -15.71
C GLY A 309 10.34 17.86 -15.29
N SER A 310 11.03 17.18 -14.38
CA SER A 310 10.58 15.90 -13.80
C SER A 310 9.18 16.05 -13.18
N THR A 311 8.95 17.08 -12.35
CA THR A 311 7.63 17.35 -11.74
C THR A 311 6.54 17.52 -12.78
N ARG A 312 6.82 18.22 -13.91
CA ARG A 312 5.84 18.37 -15.02
C ARG A 312 5.49 17.03 -15.67
N LEU A 313 6.48 16.14 -15.85
CA LEU A 313 6.22 14.81 -16.44
C LEU A 313 5.45 13.92 -15.45
N TRP A 314 5.81 13.95 -14.16
CA TRP A 314 5.10 13.22 -13.11
C TRP A 314 3.65 13.64 -12.93
N ALA A 315 3.30 14.90 -13.25
CA ALA A 315 1.91 15.38 -13.21
C ALA A 315 0.96 14.49 -14.05
N ALA A 316 1.46 13.88 -15.14
CA ALA A 316 0.69 12.91 -15.94
C ALA A 316 0.34 11.63 -15.15
N ARG A 317 1.15 11.24 -14.18
CA ARG A 317 0.88 10.08 -13.30
C ARG A 317 0.03 10.48 -12.10
N GLU A 318 0.33 11.61 -11.49
CA GLU A 318 -0.30 12.07 -10.25
C GLU A 318 -1.78 12.44 -10.46
N CYS A 319 -2.16 12.95 -11.64
CA CYS A 319 -3.55 13.32 -11.93
C CYS A 319 -4.54 12.15 -11.83
N PHE A 320 -4.08 10.91 -11.96
CA PHE A 320 -4.95 9.73 -11.82
C PHE A 320 -5.60 9.62 -10.44
N ALA A 321 -4.95 10.13 -9.39
CA ALA A 321 -5.54 10.17 -8.04
C ALA A 321 -6.87 10.93 -7.99
N GLU A 322 -7.00 12.01 -8.80
CA GLU A 322 -8.22 12.81 -8.90
C GLU A 322 -9.17 12.24 -9.96
N VAL A 323 -8.64 11.78 -11.10
CA VAL A 323 -9.43 11.21 -12.20
C VAL A 323 -10.33 10.06 -11.73
N VAL A 324 -9.79 9.16 -10.91
CA VAL A 324 -10.56 8.00 -10.43
C VAL A 324 -11.77 8.38 -9.55
N GLY A 325 -11.80 9.60 -9.00
CA GLY A 325 -12.91 10.13 -8.20
C GLY A 325 -13.96 10.94 -8.97
N LEU A 326 -13.75 11.22 -10.27
CA LEU A 326 -14.59 12.16 -11.04
C LEU A 326 -16.09 11.82 -11.08
N PHE A 327 -16.43 10.54 -11.03
CA PHE A 327 -17.81 10.06 -11.15
C PHE A 327 -18.28 9.32 -9.87
N GLY A 328 -17.74 9.71 -8.72
CA GLY A 328 -18.01 9.06 -7.43
C GLY A 328 -16.97 7.96 -7.09
N PRO A 329 -17.19 7.21 -6.01
CA PRO A 329 -16.24 6.19 -5.57
C PRO A 329 -16.04 5.10 -6.63
N PRO A 330 -14.83 4.90 -7.16
CA PRO A 330 -14.55 3.88 -8.17
C PRO A 330 -14.57 2.48 -7.56
N LEU A 331 -14.77 1.47 -8.42
CA LEU A 331 -14.44 0.09 -8.08
C LEU A 331 -12.95 -0.11 -8.39
N LYS A 332 -12.16 -0.47 -7.38
CA LYS A 332 -10.69 -0.53 -7.47
C LYS A 332 -10.19 -1.97 -7.46
N PHE A 333 -9.31 -2.27 -8.40
CA PHE A 333 -8.54 -3.50 -8.43
C PHE A 333 -7.05 -3.17 -8.34
N ASP A 334 -6.34 -4.01 -7.66
CA ASP A 334 -4.89 -3.99 -7.49
C ASP A 334 -4.41 -5.40 -7.78
N ALA A 335 -3.94 -5.63 -8.99
CA ALA A 335 -3.57 -6.94 -9.47
C ALA A 335 -2.12 -6.98 -9.95
N ALA A 336 -1.39 -8.03 -9.61
CA ALA A 336 -0.13 -8.35 -10.23
C ALA A 336 -0.35 -9.41 -11.30
N LEU A 337 0.17 -9.20 -12.49
CA LEU A 337 0.04 -10.10 -13.64
C LEU A 337 1.41 -10.45 -14.22
N PRO A 338 1.59 -11.66 -14.75
CA PRO A 338 2.72 -11.93 -15.62
C PRO A 338 2.74 -10.91 -16.77
N LEU A 339 3.90 -10.32 -17.07
CA LEU A 339 4.01 -9.29 -18.10
C LEU A 339 3.47 -9.74 -19.46
N ASP A 340 3.64 -11.02 -19.79
CA ASP A 340 3.13 -11.60 -21.04
C ASP A 340 1.59 -11.65 -21.10
N SER A 341 0.92 -11.66 -19.97
CA SER A 341 -0.55 -11.69 -19.87
C SER A 341 -1.19 -10.30 -19.76
N LEU A 342 -0.39 -9.23 -19.55
CA LEU A 342 -0.94 -7.92 -19.19
C LEU A 342 -1.83 -7.31 -20.28
N ALA A 343 -1.44 -7.41 -21.54
CA ALA A 343 -2.21 -6.86 -22.66
C ALA A 343 -3.53 -7.63 -22.85
N THR A 344 -3.48 -8.96 -22.91
CA THR A 344 -4.67 -9.82 -23.08
C THR A 344 -5.61 -9.72 -21.88
N PHE A 345 -5.09 -9.68 -20.66
CA PHE A 345 -5.93 -9.42 -19.47
C PHE A 345 -6.68 -8.09 -19.57
N THR A 346 -6.00 -7.04 -20.03
CA THR A 346 -6.62 -5.70 -20.15
C THR A 346 -7.77 -5.70 -21.15
N GLU A 347 -7.61 -6.39 -22.28
CA GLU A 347 -8.66 -6.57 -23.28
C GLU A 347 -9.86 -7.35 -22.71
N ASP A 348 -9.60 -8.51 -22.10
CA ASP A 348 -10.62 -9.37 -21.51
C ASP A 348 -11.36 -8.68 -20.35
N ALA A 349 -10.62 -7.99 -19.46
CA ALA A 349 -11.22 -7.23 -18.37
C ALA A 349 -12.12 -6.09 -18.88
N THR A 350 -11.69 -5.39 -19.92
CA THR A 350 -12.50 -4.35 -20.57
C THR A 350 -13.78 -4.94 -21.16
N ALA A 351 -13.69 -6.08 -21.84
CA ALA A 351 -14.86 -6.78 -22.42
C ALA A 351 -15.83 -7.28 -21.34
N VAL A 352 -15.30 -7.87 -20.25
CA VAL A 352 -16.12 -8.34 -19.12
C VAL A 352 -16.83 -7.16 -18.44
N ILE A 353 -16.15 -6.05 -18.20
CA ILE A 353 -16.73 -4.84 -17.61
C ILE A 353 -17.83 -4.29 -18.52
N ALA A 354 -17.56 -4.12 -19.83
CA ALA A 354 -18.54 -3.62 -20.78
C ALA A 354 -19.79 -4.49 -20.88
N SER A 355 -19.64 -5.82 -20.77
CA SER A 355 -20.79 -6.75 -20.81
C SER A 355 -21.69 -6.68 -19.58
N ARG A 356 -21.15 -6.31 -18.41
CA ARG A 356 -21.86 -6.30 -17.12
C ARG A 356 -22.30 -4.92 -16.67
N ALA A 357 -21.57 -3.88 -17.10
CA ALA A 357 -21.78 -2.49 -16.77
C ALA A 357 -21.42 -1.62 -17.99
N PRO A 358 -22.28 -1.54 -19.02
CA PRO A 358 -21.97 -0.83 -20.29
C PRO A 358 -21.62 0.66 -20.13
N GLU A 359 -22.14 1.30 -19.07
CA GLU A 359 -21.87 2.72 -18.75
C GLU A 359 -20.57 2.93 -17.94
N ALA A 360 -19.93 1.84 -17.51
CA ALA A 360 -18.73 1.92 -16.70
C ALA A 360 -17.50 2.27 -17.57
N ILE A 361 -16.58 3.02 -16.98
CA ILE A 361 -15.37 3.48 -17.65
C ILE A 361 -14.15 2.84 -16.94
N PRO A 362 -13.56 1.79 -17.53
CA PRO A 362 -12.31 1.23 -17.00
C PRO A 362 -11.13 2.14 -17.33
N ILE A 363 -10.28 2.39 -16.33
CA ILE A 363 -9.03 3.15 -16.45
C ILE A 363 -7.91 2.37 -15.79
N LEU A 364 -6.79 2.23 -16.49
CA LEU A 364 -5.61 1.54 -16.01
C LEU A 364 -4.44 2.48 -15.79
N PHE A 365 -3.70 2.23 -14.73
CA PHE A 365 -2.36 2.76 -14.53
C PHE A 365 -1.62 1.84 -13.56
N GLY A 366 -0.30 1.96 -13.45
CA GLY A 366 0.43 1.14 -12.48
C GLY A 366 1.89 0.93 -12.82
N HIS A 367 2.51 0.03 -12.08
CA HIS A 367 3.95 -0.23 -12.08
C HIS A 367 4.28 -1.36 -13.06
N VAL A 368 4.48 -1.02 -14.35
CA VAL A 368 4.62 -2.03 -15.41
C VAL A 368 5.85 -2.93 -15.21
N ALA A 369 6.90 -2.44 -14.56
CA ALA A 369 8.09 -3.25 -14.29
C ALA A 369 7.80 -4.52 -13.47
N GLU A 370 6.76 -4.52 -12.68
CA GLU A 370 6.37 -5.58 -11.75
C GLU A 370 5.09 -6.30 -12.19
N GLY A 371 4.48 -5.83 -13.29
CA GLY A 371 3.17 -6.30 -13.71
C GLY A 371 2.04 -5.87 -12.75
N ASN A 372 2.31 -4.93 -11.84
CA ASN A 372 1.31 -4.38 -10.93
C ASN A 372 0.48 -3.32 -11.64
N ILE A 373 -0.84 -3.56 -11.72
CA ILE A 373 -1.79 -2.64 -12.33
C ILE A 373 -2.94 -2.29 -11.40
N HIS A 374 -3.32 -1.03 -11.46
CA HIS A 374 -4.49 -0.47 -10.81
C HIS A 374 -5.59 -0.29 -11.86
N LEU A 375 -6.47 -1.28 -11.98
CA LEU A 375 -7.68 -1.14 -12.77
C LEU A 375 -8.76 -0.47 -11.93
N ASN A 376 -9.18 0.72 -12.34
CA ASN A 376 -10.25 1.48 -11.69
C ASN A 376 -11.46 1.54 -12.62
N VAL A 377 -12.63 1.12 -12.13
CA VAL A 377 -13.86 1.13 -12.91
C VAL A 377 -14.75 2.22 -12.38
N LEU A 378 -14.88 3.30 -13.16
CA LEU A 378 -15.68 4.47 -12.82
C LEU A 378 -17.14 4.23 -13.23
N ASN A 379 -18.09 4.88 -12.54
CA ASN A 379 -19.52 4.80 -12.85
C ASN A 379 -20.04 3.35 -12.97
N CYS A 380 -19.71 2.49 -11.98
CA CYS A 380 -20.03 1.06 -12.00
C CYS A 380 -21.22 0.73 -11.07
N PRO A 381 -22.46 0.61 -11.60
CA PRO A 381 -23.63 0.33 -10.78
C PRO A 381 -23.69 -1.13 -10.26
N ASN A 382 -23.10 -2.08 -10.98
CA ASN A 382 -23.10 -3.51 -10.67
C ASN A 382 -21.77 -3.97 -10.03
N ALA A 383 -21.28 -3.21 -9.04
CA ALA A 383 -19.94 -3.35 -8.50
C ALA A 383 -19.59 -4.80 -8.08
N ASP A 384 -20.45 -5.48 -7.32
CA ASP A 384 -20.14 -6.83 -6.77
C ASP A 384 -19.96 -7.89 -7.87
N THR A 385 -20.81 -7.85 -8.90
CA THR A 385 -20.74 -8.79 -10.02
C THR A 385 -19.49 -8.55 -10.88
N VAL A 386 -19.17 -7.28 -11.12
CA VAL A 386 -17.95 -6.91 -11.84
C VAL A 386 -16.72 -7.28 -11.03
N TYR A 387 -16.74 -7.03 -9.70
CA TYR A 387 -15.61 -7.29 -8.82
C TYR A 387 -15.18 -8.75 -8.85
N ARG A 388 -16.12 -9.68 -8.60
CA ARG A 388 -15.84 -11.13 -8.66
C ARG A 388 -15.29 -11.55 -10.01
N SER A 389 -15.94 -11.12 -11.12
CA SER A 389 -15.54 -11.55 -12.46
C SER A 389 -14.15 -11.08 -12.86
N VAL A 390 -13.75 -9.88 -12.46
CA VAL A 390 -12.40 -9.37 -12.73
C VAL A 390 -11.37 -10.12 -11.88
N LEU A 391 -11.65 -10.43 -10.60
CA LEU A 391 -10.73 -11.21 -9.77
C LEU A 391 -10.56 -12.65 -10.29
N GLU A 392 -11.63 -13.29 -10.77
CA GLU A 392 -11.55 -14.60 -11.41
C GLU A 392 -10.68 -14.52 -12.68
N LEU A 393 -10.84 -13.47 -13.47
CA LEU A 393 -10.02 -13.23 -14.66
C LEU A 393 -8.54 -13.01 -14.32
N VAL A 394 -8.22 -12.28 -13.23
CA VAL A 394 -6.85 -12.13 -12.73
C VAL A 394 -6.23 -13.51 -12.47
N ARG A 395 -6.94 -14.39 -11.76
CA ARG A 395 -6.49 -15.77 -11.52
C ARG A 395 -6.26 -16.54 -12.83
N ASP A 396 -7.22 -16.45 -13.76
CA ASP A 396 -7.18 -17.22 -15.01
C ASP A 396 -6.02 -16.79 -15.92
N HIS A 397 -5.56 -15.54 -15.78
CA HIS A 397 -4.33 -15.03 -16.40
C HIS A 397 -3.06 -15.28 -15.58
N GLY A 398 -3.13 -16.08 -14.50
CA GLY A 398 -1.98 -16.42 -13.66
C GLY A 398 -1.52 -15.30 -12.74
N GLY A 399 -2.39 -14.32 -12.50
CA GLY A 399 -2.10 -13.17 -11.65
C GLY A 399 -2.46 -13.36 -10.18
N ASN A 400 -2.12 -12.37 -9.37
CA ASN A 400 -2.46 -12.26 -7.95
C ASN A 400 -3.49 -11.14 -7.75
N VAL A 401 -4.55 -11.40 -6.99
CA VAL A 401 -5.66 -10.47 -6.73
C VAL A 401 -5.30 -9.31 -5.80
N SER A 402 -4.12 -9.32 -5.21
CA SER A 402 -3.60 -8.23 -4.38
C SER A 402 -2.09 -8.11 -4.58
N SER A 403 -1.66 -7.03 -5.24
CA SER A 403 -0.24 -6.75 -5.48
C SER A 403 0.39 -6.02 -4.29
N GLU A 404 -0.19 -4.88 -3.89
CA GLU A 404 0.36 -4.02 -2.83
C GLU A 404 -0.67 -3.52 -1.81
N HIS A 405 -1.99 -3.52 -2.15
CA HIS A 405 -3.00 -2.95 -1.25
C HIS A 405 -3.35 -3.83 -0.05
N GLY A 406 -2.96 -5.12 -0.08
CA GLY A 406 -3.33 -6.11 0.93
C GLY A 406 -4.70 -6.75 0.66
N VAL A 407 -5.14 -7.54 1.62
CA VAL A 407 -6.39 -8.31 1.57
C VAL A 407 -7.54 -7.60 2.29
N GLY A 408 -7.27 -7.08 3.48
CA GLY A 408 -8.25 -6.42 4.33
C GLY A 408 -9.47 -7.30 4.63
N SER A 409 -10.62 -6.65 4.83
CA SER A 409 -11.91 -7.33 4.88
C SER A 409 -12.52 -7.53 3.48
N LEU A 410 -12.13 -6.70 2.52
CA LEU A 410 -12.71 -6.69 1.17
C LEU A 410 -12.37 -7.94 0.36
N LYS A 411 -11.10 -8.40 0.42
CA LYS A 411 -10.61 -9.52 -0.39
C LYS A 411 -10.56 -10.86 0.37
N ARG A 412 -10.87 -10.89 1.67
CA ARG A 412 -10.76 -12.10 2.51
C ARG A 412 -11.51 -13.33 1.96
N ASN A 413 -12.64 -13.11 1.29
CA ASN A 413 -13.44 -14.17 0.67
C ASN A 413 -12.98 -14.55 -0.75
N TYR A 414 -11.86 -14.01 -1.21
CA TYR A 414 -11.24 -14.27 -2.52
C TYR A 414 -9.79 -14.74 -2.38
N LEU A 415 -9.37 -15.11 -1.16
CA LEU A 415 -8.01 -15.57 -0.89
C LEU A 415 -7.67 -16.84 -1.69
N ASP A 416 -8.66 -17.69 -1.90
CA ASP A 416 -8.57 -18.92 -2.69
C ASP A 416 -8.31 -18.70 -4.19
N LEU A 417 -8.48 -17.46 -4.67
CA LEU A 417 -8.08 -17.08 -6.03
C LEU A 417 -6.57 -16.80 -6.15
N ALA A 418 -5.90 -16.55 -5.03
CA ALA A 418 -4.48 -16.18 -4.98
C ALA A 418 -3.60 -17.24 -4.31
N LEU A 419 -4.13 -17.96 -3.32
CA LEU A 419 -3.38 -18.85 -2.44
C LEU A 419 -3.98 -20.26 -2.46
N SER A 420 -3.12 -21.26 -2.26
CA SER A 420 -3.58 -22.64 -2.06
C SER A 420 -4.27 -22.81 -0.69
N ALA A 421 -5.11 -23.84 -0.59
CA ALA A 421 -5.74 -24.18 0.69
C ALA A 421 -4.69 -24.46 1.80
N GLN A 422 -3.53 -25.00 1.43
CA GLN A 422 -2.41 -25.27 2.35
C GLN A 422 -1.77 -23.99 2.85
N ASP A 423 -1.59 -22.98 1.98
CA ASP A 423 -1.06 -21.67 2.38
C ASP A 423 -2.01 -20.99 3.37
N ILE A 424 -3.31 -20.97 3.05
CA ILE A 424 -4.35 -20.38 3.91
C ILE A 424 -4.39 -21.09 5.27
N ALA A 425 -4.35 -22.42 5.27
CA ALA A 425 -4.35 -23.21 6.50
C ALA A 425 -3.08 -22.94 7.36
N THR A 426 -1.92 -22.79 6.71
CA THR A 426 -0.66 -22.46 7.40
C THR A 426 -0.71 -21.06 8.02
N MET A 427 -1.18 -20.05 7.27
CA MET A 427 -1.37 -18.69 7.78
C MET A 427 -2.34 -18.66 8.96
N TRP A 428 -3.45 -19.41 8.86
CA TRP A 428 -4.42 -19.52 9.94
C TRP A 428 -3.86 -20.20 11.18
N ALA A 429 -3.03 -21.22 11.03
CA ALA A 429 -2.33 -21.89 12.14
C ALA A 429 -1.40 -20.91 12.88
N ILE A 430 -0.65 -20.05 12.16
CA ILE A 430 0.19 -18.99 12.73
C ILE A 430 -0.68 -17.99 13.50
N LYS A 431 -1.78 -17.52 12.90
CA LYS A 431 -2.73 -16.60 13.55
C LYS A 431 -3.22 -17.20 14.87
N ARG A 432 -3.68 -18.45 14.85
CA ARG A 432 -4.21 -19.14 16.03
C ARG A 432 -3.17 -19.43 17.10
N ALA A 433 -1.92 -19.59 16.73
CA ALA A 433 -0.82 -19.75 17.68
C ALA A 433 -0.54 -18.47 18.48
N LEU A 434 -0.63 -17.30 17.85
CA LEU A 434 -0.38 -16.01 18.48
C LEU A 434 -1.64 -15.37 19.08
N ASP A 435 -2.79 -15.59 18.46
CA ASP A 435 -4.10 -15.08 18.89
C ASP A 435 -5.16 -16.20 18.93
N PRO A 436 -5.13 -17.07 19.97
CA PRO A 436 -6.06 -18.19 20.09
C PRO A 436 -7.55 -17.75 20.13
N SER A 437 -7.81 -16.53 20.61
CA SER A 437 -9.15 -15.96 20.75
C SER A 437 -9.65 -15.27 19.48
N ASP A 438 -8.77 -15.09 18.48
CA ASP A 438 -9.06 -14.39 17.22
C ASP A 438 -9.77 -13.04 17.45
N TYR A 439 -9.24 -12.22 18.36
CA TYR A 439 -9.87 -10.94 18.70
C TYR A 439 -9.17 -9.72 18.10
N LEU A 440 -7.88 -9.88 17.67
CA LEU A 440 -7.11 -8.78 17.08
C LEU A 440 -7.30 -8.75 15.56
N ASN A 441 -7.78 -7.63 15.01
CA ASN A 441 -8.10 -7.42 13.59
C ASN A 441 -8.90 -8.60 12.98
N ARG A 442 -9.92 -9.02 13.70
CA ARG A 442 -10.71 -10.22 13.37
C ARG A 442 -11.34 -10.16 11.98
N ALA A 443 -11.76 -9.00 11.53
CA ALA A 443 -12.42 -8.82 10.22
C ALA A 443 -11.47 -8.97 9.02
N VAL A 444 -10.15 -9.04 9.26
CA VAL A 444 -9.11 -8.87 8.24
C VAL A 444 -8.50 -10.20 7.83
N MET A 445 -8.15 -10.31 6.54
CA MET A 445 -7.35 -11.37 5.93
C MET A 445 -8.07 -12.73 5.81
N PHE A 446 -8.67 -13.24 6.86
CA PHE A 446 -9.22 -14.61 6.88
C PHE A 446 -10.74 -14.64 6.68
N PRO A 447 -11.25 -15.53 5.81
CA PRO A 447 -12.69 -15.72 5.63
C PRO A 447 -13.34 -16.32 6.90
N ASP A 448 -14.61 -16.00 7.13
CA ASP A 448 -15.35 -16.44 8.33
C ASP A 448 -15.48 -17.96 8.41
N ALA A 449 -15.44 -18.65 7.26
CA ALA A 449 -15.50 -20.12 7.18
C ALA A 449 -14.37 -20.83 7.96
N LEU A 450 -13.24 -20.17 8.20
CA LEU A 450 -12.13 -20.74 9.00
C LEU A 450 -12.36 -20.64 10.51
N ARG A 451 -13.37 -19.89 10.95
CA ARG A 451 -13.68 -19.61 12.36
C ARG A 451 -14.67 -20.60 12.98
N HIS A 452 -15.25 -21.43 12.13
CA HIS A 452 -16.21 -22.49 12.46
C HIS A 452 -15.61 -23.87 12.23
#